data_e41afdac4938cde42b1347b522a2e1d7
#
_entry.id   e41afdac4938cde42b1347b522a2e1d7
#
_cell.length_a   1.000
_cell.length_b   1.000
_cell.length_c   1.000
_cell.angle_alpha   90.00
_cell.angle_beta   90.00
_cell.angle_gamma   90.00
#
_symmetry.space_group_name_H-M   'P 1'
#
loop_
_entity.id
_entity.type
_entity.pdbx_description
1 polymer ?
#
loop_
_entity_poly.entity_id
_entity_poly.type
_entity_poly.pdbx_seq_one_letter_code
_entity_poly.pdbx_strand_id
1 'polypeptide(L)'
;MGLQCGIVGLPNVGKSTLFNCLSNAKAQAANFPFCTIEPNVGVITVPDERLNKLSELVIPERVVPTVIEIVDIAGLVKGASKGEGLGNKFLGNIRETNAIIHVLRCFDDGNVVHVDGSVNPIRDKETIDYELQLKDLESVDKKLQKSEKMAKTGDKDGRREVEFLTIFKKHLEQGKSARSAPVEGKDRDVIDDIHLLTDKPVLYVCNVDEASVVNGNKYSEIVKEAVKAEGAEVLLISAAIESEIASLESPEDRQSFLADLGLTEPGVNKLIKAAYRLLNLSTYFTAGVKEVRAWTITKGMTAPQAAGVIHTDFEKGFIKAETIKYNDFVKFGSEAAARENGKLSIEGKEYVVGDGDVMHFRFNV
;
A
#
# COMPACT_ATOMS: atom_id res chain seq x y z
N MET A 1 9.65 3.24 10.79
CA MET A 1 8.67 4.02 10.01
C MET A 1 7.68 3.05 9.41
N GLY A 2 6.38 3.38 9.45
CA GLY A 2 5.33 2.58 8.80
C GLY A 2 5.52 2.59 7.29
N LEU A 3 5.05 1.54 6.60
CA LEU A 3 5.04 1.52 5.14
C LEU A 3 3.94 2.45 4.62
N GLN A 4 4.28 3.32 3.67
CA GLN A 4 3.43 4.41 3.19
C GLN A 4 3.01 4.22 1.74
N CYS A 5 1.72 4.48 1.45
CA CYS A 5 1.22 4.64 0.09
C CYS A 5 0.97 6.11 -0.21
N GLY A 6 1.50 6.61 -1.32
CA GLY A 6 1.19 7.96 -1.82
C GLY A 6 -0.01 7.95 -2.77
N ILE A 7 -1.03 8.75 -2.50
CA ILE A 7 -2.13 8.95 -3.46
C ILE A 7 -1.72 10.05 -4.42
N VAL A 8 -1.71 9.74 -5.72
CA VAL A 8 -1.40 10.66 -6.81
C VAL A 8 -2.55 10.75 -7.81
N GLY A 9 -2.64 11.83 -8.55
CA GLY A 9 -3.63 12.04 -9.61
C GLY A 9 -3.65 13.50 -10.03
N LEU A 10 -4.20 13.77 -11.22
CA LEU A 10 -4.41 15.13 -11.68
C LEU A 10 -5.40 15.89 -10.79
N PRO A 11 -5.46 17.22 -10.85
CA PRO A 11 -6.52 17.98 -10.17
C PRO A 11 -7.92 17.53 -10.58
N ASN A 12 -8.87 17.58 -9.66
CA ASN A 12 -10.29 17.30 -9.88
C ASN A 12 -10.64 15.85 -10.31
N VAL A 13 -9.77 14.88 -10.00
CA VAL A 13 -10.05 13.45 -10.22
C VAL A 13 -10.76 12.76 -9.05
N GLY A 14 -11.05 13.48 -7.95
CA GLY A 14 -11.65 12.93 -6.73
C GLY A 14 -10.64 12.47 -5.65
N LYS A 15 -9.35 12.75 -5.86
CA LYS A 15 -8.27 12.33 -4.96
C LYS A 15 -8.47 12.78 -3.50
N SER A 16 -8.71 14.08 -3.28
CA SER A 16 -8.90 14.64 -1.92
C SER A 16 -10.19 14.13 -1.27
N THR A 17 -11.25 13.89 -2.05
CA THR A 17 -12.49 13.29 -1.53
C THR A 17 -12.22 11.88 -1.03
N LEU A 18 -11.54 11.03 -1.80
CA LEU A 18 -11.14 9.69 -1.38
C LEU A 18 -10.23 9.72 -0.15
N PHE A 19 -9.26 10.62 -0.12
CA PHE A 19 -8.38 10.76 1.05
C PHE A 19 -9.16 11.17 2.31
N ASN A 20 -10.12 12.07 2.19
CA ASN A 20 -10.98 12.48 3.31
C ASN A 20 -11.86 11.32 3.79
N CYS A 21 -12.43 10.52 2.88
CA CYS A 21 -13.19 9.31 3.24
C CYS A 21 -12.32 8.29 3.99
N LEU A 22 -11.10 8.07 3.52
CA LEU A 22 -10.11 7.23 4.19
C LEU A 22 -9.74 7.78 5.58
N SER A 23 -9.56 9.10 5.70
CA SER A 23 -9.21 9.76 6.97
C SER A 23 -10.37 9.82 7.96
N ASN A 24 -11.62 9.93 7.49
CA ASN A 24 -12.81 9.88 8.34
C ASN A 24 -13.06 8.48 8.93
N ALA A 25 -12.64 7.41 8.26
CA ALA A 25 -12.55 6.07 8.84
C ALA A 25 -11.59 6.01 10.06
N LYS A 26 -10.73 7.02 10.24
CA LYS A 26 -9.86 7.24 11.39
C LYS A 26 -10.63 7.59 12.69
N ALA A 27 -11.78 8.24 12.62
CA ALA A 27 -12.54 8.64 13.82
C ALA A 27 -13.00 7.44 14.67
N GLN A 28 -13.10 6.25 14.08
CA GLN A 28 -13.40 5.00 14.78
C GLN A 28 -12.16 4.35 15.41
N ALA A 29 -10.94 4.80 15.04
CA ALA A 29 -9.66 4.28 15.54
C ALA A 29 -8.96 5.22 16.54
N ALA A 30 -9.67 6.15 17.17
CA ALA A 30 -9.17 7.29 17.94
C ALA A 30 -8.33 7.00 19.20
N ASN A 31 -7.89 5.75 19.43
CA ASN A 31 -7.13 5.35 20.62
C ASN A 31 -5.71 4.82 20.33
N PHE A 32 -5.08 5.18 19.18
CA PHE A 32 -3.69 4.84 18.95
C PHE A 32 -2.76 5.87 19.62
N PRO A 33 -2.02 5.49 20.69
CA PRO A 33 -0.94 6.32 21.20
C PRO A 33 0.20 6.38 20.15
N PHE A 34 0.77 7.58 19.95
CA PHE A 34 1.92 7.86 19.05
C PHE A 34 1.63 8.17 17.57
N CYS A 35 0.41 8.49 17.16
CA CYS A 35 0.21 9.06 15.83
C CYS A 35 0.52 10.56 15.83
N THR A 36 1.67 10.94 15.30
CA THR A 36 1.96 12.34 14.94
C THR A 36 1.02 12.71 13.79
N ILE A 37 0.20 13.75 13.98
CA ILE A 37 -0.68 14.26 12.92
C ILE A 37 0.18 15.17 12.04
N GLU A 38 0.78 14.61 11.00
CA GLU A 38 1.35 15.43 9.95
C GLU A 38 0.25 15.83 8.95
N PRO A 39 0.26 17.08 8.47
CA PRO A 39 -0.69 17.48 7.43
C PRO A 39 -0.49 16.60 6.20
N ASN A 40 -1.59 16.07 5.67
CA ASN A 40 -1.67 15.16 4.52
C ASN A 40 -1.20 13.70 4.75
N VAL A 41 -0.97 13.25 5.98
CA VAL A 41 -0.73 11.84 6.31
C VAL A 41 -1.93 11.28 7.07
N GLY A 42 -2.60 10.29 6.49
CA GLY A 42 -3.67 9.52 7.13
C GLY A 42 -3.14 8.20 7.66
N VAL A 43 -3.26 7.95 8.96
CA VAL A 43 -3.05 6.62 9.55
C VAL A 43 -4.40 5.92 9.58
N ILE A 44 -4.55 4.84 8.84
CA ILE A 44 -5.84 4.23 8.53
C ILE A 44 -5.83 2.79 9.04
N THR A 45 -6.87 2.42 9.78
CA THR A 45 -7.07 1.05 10.25
C THR A 45 -7.32 0.10 9.08
N VAL A 46 -6.62 -1.03 9.07
CA VAL A 46 -6.85 -2.10 8.10
C VAL A 46 -8.03 -2.96 8.58
N PRO A 47 -9.13 -3.02 7.82
CA PRO A 47 -10.27 -3.86 8.18
C PRO A 47 -9.88 -5.34 8.11
N ASP A 48 -10.03 -6.07 9.21
CA ASP A 48 -9.75 -7.51 9.28
C ASP A 48 -10.79 -8.23 10.14
N GLU A 49 -11.69 -8.98 9.50
CA GLU A 49 -12.75 -9.73 10.17
C GLU A 49 -12.17 -10.83 11.11
N ARG A 50 -10.95 -11.28 10.83
CA ARG A 50 -10.28 -12.29 11.68
C ARG A 50 -9.97 -11.73 13.07
N LEU A 51 -9.59 -10.44 13.14
CA LEU A 51 -9.35 -9.77 14.43
C LEU A 51 -10.65 -9.68 15.25
N ASN A 52 -11.76 -9.32 14.61
CA ASN A 52 -13.06 -9.23 15.23
C ASN A 52 -13.47 -10.61 15.77
N LYS A 53 -13.31 -11.67 14.95
CA LYS A 53 -13.66 -13.04 15.35
C LYS A 53 -12.81 -13.54 16.51
N LEU A 54 -11.52 -13.27 16.54
CA LEU A 54 -10.63 -13.59 17.65
C LEU A 54 -11.06 -12.86 18.93
N SER A 55 -11.45 -11.58 18.82
CA SER A 55 -11.91 -10.79 19.97
C SER A 55 -13.22 -11.31 20.57
N GLU A 56 -14.15 -11.78 19.73
CA GLU A 56 -15.39 -12.44 20.19
C GLU A 56 -15.11 -13.72 21.00
N LEU A 57 -14.10 -14.51 20.59
CA LEU A 57 -13.75 -15.77 21.22
C LEU A 57 -12.95 -15.58 22.52
N VAL A 58 -12.05 -14.60 22.53
CA VAL A 58 -11.13 -14.38 23.67
C VAL A 58 -11.72 -13.42 24.71
N ILE A 59 -12.61 -12.50 24.27
CA ILE A 59 -13.22 -11.44 25.11
C ILE A 59 -12.12 -10.63 25.84
N PRO A 60 -11.21 -9.96 25.10
CA PRO A 60 -10.09 -9.27 25.68
C PRO A 60 -10.49 -7.90 26.28
N GLU A 61 -9.65 -7.37 27.18
CA GLU A 61 -9.80 -5.99 27.67
C GLU A 61 -9.59 -4.95 26.57
N ARG A 62 -8.78 -5.27 25.56
CA ARG A 62 -8.44 -4.36 24.45
C ARG A 62 -8.26 -5.09 23.12
N VAL A 63 -8.75 -4.48 22.04
CA VAL A 63 -8.54 -4.93 20.65
C VAL A 63 -7.71 -3.89 19.90
N VAL A 64 -6.63 -4.32 19.25
CA VAL A 64 -5.73 -3.40 18.53
C VAL A 64 -5.56 -3.88 17.08
N PRO A 65 -6.17 -3.20 16.10
CA PRO A 65 -6.01 -3.51 14.68
C PRO A 65 -4.64 -3.08 14.14
N THR A 66 -4.29 -3.50 12.94
CA THR A 66 -3.17 -2.94 12.20
C THR A 66 -3.55 -1.63 11.53
N VAL A 67 -2.53 -0.86 11.13
CA VAL A 67 -2.72 0.40 10.41
C VAL A 67 -1.82 0.46 9.19
N ILE A 68 -2.22 1.27 8.20
CA ILE A 68 -1.42 1.66 7.04
C ILE A 68 -1.37 3.18 6.99
N GLU A 69 -0.26 3.73 6.53
CA GLU A 69 -0.12 5.16 6.30
C GLU A 69 -0.41 5.48 4.83
N ILE A 70 -1.31 6.42 4.61
CA ILE A 70 -1.63 6.94 3.27
C ILE A 70 -1.35 8.43 3.26
N VAL A 71 -0.57 8.88 2.26
CA VAL A 71 -0.14 10.27 2.11
C VAL A 71 -0.89 10.90 0.96
N ASP A 72 -1.64 11.99 1.22
CA ASP A 72 -2.22 12.80 0.15
C ASP A 72 -1.13 13.67 -0.48
N ILE A 73 -0.71 13.28 -1.67
CA ILE A 73 0.30 14.02 -2.41
C ILE A 73 -0.44 15.01 -3.33
N ALA A 74 -0.19 16.30 -3.14
CA ALA A 74 -0.83 17.38 -3.90
C ALA A 74 -0.79 17.09 -5.42
N GLY A 75 -1.88 17.45 -6.13
CA GLY A 75 -2.03 17.09 -7.55
C GLY A 75 -0.85 17.53 -8.41
N LEU A 76 -0.35 16.61 -9.23
CA LEU A 76 0.67 16.88 -10.24
C LEU A 76 0.05 17.72 -11.36
N VAL A 77 0.74 18.78 -11.75
CA VAL A 77 0.46 19.52 -12.99
C VAL A 77 1.59 19.27 -13.99
N LYS A 78 1.27 19.29 -15.25
CA LYS A 78 2.24 19.16 -16.36
C LYS A 78 3.41 20.15 -16.18
N GLY A 79 4.65 19.66 -16.31
CA GLY A 79 5.84 20.48 -16.13
C GLY A 79 6.43 20.47 -14.71
N ALA A 80 5.92 19.61 -13.81
CA ALA A 80 6.42 19.51 -12.44
C ALA A 80 7.89 19.06 -12.34
N SER A 81 8.36 18.24 -13.28
CA SER A 81 9.75 17.81 -13.37
C SER A 81 10.73 18.92 -13.75
N LYS A 82 10.24 19.96 -14.44
CA LYS A 82 11.04 21.14 -14.89
C LYS A 82 10.89 22.35 -13.97
N GLY A 83 9.92 22.30 -13.02
CA GLY A 83 9.55 23.44 -12.19
C GLY A 83 10.42 23.60 -10.96
N GLU A 84 10.73 24.84 -10.61
CA GLU A 84 11.22 25.21 -9.30
C GLU A 84 10.04 25.22 -8.28
N GLY A 85 10.24 24.72 -7.07
CA GLY A 85 9.27 24.85 -5.99
C GLY A 85 8.31 23.67 -5.81
N LEU A 86 7.01 23.85 -6.08
CA LEU A 86 5.94 22.88 -5.75
C LEU A 86 6.10 21.52 -6.45
N GLY A 87 6.58 21.49 -7.69
CA GLY A 87 6.81 20.23 -8.43
C GLY A 87 7.88 19.36 -7.80
N ASN A 88 9.02 19.95 -7.38
CA ASN A 88 10.07 19.21 -6.70
C ASN A 88 9.63 18.67 -5.32
N LYS A 89 8.80 19.44 -4.59
CA LYS A 89 8.23 18.99 -3.32
C LYS A 89 7.29 17.79 -3.53
N PHE A 90 6.45 17.84 -4.57
CA PHE A 90 5.57 16.73 -4.95
C PHE A 90 6.38 15.45 -5.24
N LEU A 91 7.40 15.54 -6.11
CA LEU A 91 8.25 14.40 -6.45
C LEU A 91 9.05 13.87 -5.24
N GLY A 92 9.45 14.77 -4.33
CA GLY A 92 10.06 14.41 -3.05
C GLY A 92 9.14 13.59 -2.17
N ASN A 93 7.88 14.01 -2.03
CA ASN A 93 6.89 13.27 -1.24
C ASN A 93 6.65 11.86 -1.81
N ILE A 94 6.53 11.71 -3.16
CA ILE A 94 6.43 10.38 -3.77
C ILE A 94 7.67 9.54 -3.45
N ARG A 95 8.87 10.13 -3.45
CA ARG A 95 10.12 9.40 -3.18
C ARG A 95 10.12 8.74 -1.81
N GLU A 96 9.52 9.37 -0.82
CA GLU A 96 9.43 8.87 0.56
C GLU A 96 8.41 7.74 0.73
N THR A 97 7.44 7.59 -0.17
CA THR A 97 6.45 6.51 -0.10
C THR A 97 6.98 5.18 -0.66
N ASN A 98 6.36 4.07 -0.26
CA ASN A 98 6.74 2.71 -0.68
C ASN A 98 5.94 2.22 -1.89
N ALA A 99 4.73 2.77 -2.11
CA ALA A 99 3.85 2.41 -3.21
C ALA A 99 3.01 3.63 -3.65
N ILE A 100 2.44 3.55 -4.83
CA ILE A 100 1.62 4.61 -5.44
C ILE A 100 0.19 4.12 -5.63
N ILE A 101 -0.78 4.91 -5.18
CA ILE A 101 -2.20 4.78 -5.50
C ILE A 101 -2.52 5.86 -6.53
N HIS A 102 -2.68 5.48 -7.78
CA HIS A 102 -2.92 6.40 -8.89
C HIS A 102 -4.41 6.53 -9.17
N VAL A 103 -5.00 7.68 -8.82
CA VAL A 103 -6.42 7.96 -9.02
C VAL A 103 -6.65 8.57 -10.40
N LEU A 104 -7.53 7.94 -11.19
CA LEU A 104 -7.91 8.35 -12.54
C LEU A 104 -9.38 8.70 -12.58
N ARG A 105 -9.72 9.81 -13.24
CA ARG A 105 -11.11 10.20 -13.47
C ARG A 105 -11.71 9.37 -14.58
N CYS A 106 -12.72 8.57 -14.25
CA CYS A 106 -13.45 7.69 -15.16
C CYS A 106 -14.96 7.98 -15.15
N PHE A 107 -15.35 9.25 -15.05
CA PHE A 107 -16.73 9.71 -15.08
C PHE A 107 -16.86 11.05 -15.77
N ASP A 108 -18.00 11.28 -16.42
CA ASP A 108 -18.37 12.56 -17.01
C ASP A 108 -19.22 13.35 -16.01
N ASP A 109 -18.83 14.61 -15.71
CA ASP A 109 -19.61 15.55 -14.90
C ASP A 109 -19.34 16.96 -15.40
N GLY A 110 -20.39 17.61 -15.93
CA GLY A 110 -20.30 18.97 -16.46
C GLY A 110 -20.00 20.06 -15.41
N ASN A 111 -20.21 19.77 -14.11
CA ASN A 111 -19.94 20.68 -13.02
C ASN A 111 -18.49 20.60 -12.52
N VAL A 112 -17.76 19.54 -12.89
CA VAL A 112 -16.37 19.31 -12.48
C VAL A 112 -15.46 19.57 -13.68
N VAL A 113 -14.76 20.70 -13.66
CA VAL A 113 -13.83 21.08 -14.74
C VAL A 113 -12.66 20.09 -14.82
N HIS A 114 -12.37 19.57 -16.03
CA HIS A 114 -11.15 18.79 -16.29
C HIS A 114 -10.02 19.72 -16.72
N VAL A 115 -8.79 19.47 -16.23
CA VAL A 115 -7.61 20.32 -16.53
C VAL A 115 -7.36 20.43 -18.03
N ASP A 116 -7.54 19.34 -18.79
CA ASP A 116 -7.35 19.29 -20.24
C ASP A 116 -8.67 19.39 -21.04
N GLY A 117 -9.76 19.83 -20.42
CA GLY A 117 -11.06 20.09 -21.05
C GLY A 117 -11.88 18.85 -21.42
N SER A 118 -11.34 17.63 -21.30
CA SER A 118 -12.06 16.38 -21.59
C SER A 118 -11.54 15.22 -20.73
N VAL A 119 -12.42 14.28 -20.41
CA VAL A 119 -12.07 13.07 -19.66
C VAL A 119 -11.34 12.09 -20.58
N ASN A 120 -10.09 11.79 -20.24
CA ASN A 120 -9.28 10.76 -20.89
C ASN A 120 -8.30 10.16 -19.90
N PRO A 121 -8.66 9.05 -19.21
CA PRO A 121 -7.85 8.48 -18.15
C PRO A 121 -6.48 7.98 -18.61
N ILE A 122 -6.32 7.60 -19.87
CA ILE A 122 -5.03 7.15 -20.40
C ILE A 122 -4.07 8.34 -20.57
N ARG A 123 -4.52 9.43 -21.19
CA ARG A 123 -3.73 10.66 -21.28
C ARG A 123 -3.34 11.17 -19.90
N ASP A 124 -4.27 11.10 -18.95
CA ASP A 124 -4.05 11.57 -17.59
C ASP A 124 -3.01 10.70 -16.86
N LYS A 125 -3.07 9.36 -17.04
CA LYS A 125 -2.06 8.41 -16.58
C LYS A 125 -0.69 8.72 -17.19
N GLU A 126 -0.62 8.83 -18.51
CA GLU A 126 0.63 9.07 -19.24
C GLU A 126 1.26 10.40 -18.84
N THR A 127 0.46 11.43 -18.55
CA THR A 127 0.96 12.72 -18.07
C THR A 127 1.73 12.58 -16.77
N ILE A 128 1.20 11.83 -15.81
CA ILE A 128 1.87 11.57 -14.52
C ILE A 128 3.09 10.67 -14.73
N ASP A 129 2.94 9.57 -15.45
CA ASP A 129 4.03 8.63 -15.72
C ASP A 129 5.23 9.33 -16.36
N TYR A 130 4.98 10.22 -17.34
CA TYR A 130 6.02 10.98 -18.01
C TYR A 130 6.81 11.91 -17.07
N GLU A 131 6.12 12.62 -16.16
CA GLU A 131 6.78 13.48 -15.18
C GLU A 131 7.65 12.69 -14.20
N LEU A 132 7.17 11.51 -13.76
CA LEU A 132 7.93 10.62 -12.88
C LEU A 132 9.14 10.03 -13.60
N GLN A 133 8.98 9.60 -14.86
CA GLN A 133 10.04 9.03 -15.70
C GLN A 133 11.15 10.05 -15.97
N LEU A 134 10.80 11.30 -16.28
CA LEU A 134 11.78 12.37 -16.47
C LEU A 134 12.62 12.60 -15.22
N LYS A 135 12.00 12.55 -14.03
CA LYS A 135 12.73 12.70 -12.76
C LYS A 135 13.63 11.51 -12.47
N ASP A 136 13.18 10.32 -12.79
CA ASP A 136 13.98 9.10 -12.66
C ASP A 136 15.18 9.12 -13.61
N LEU A 137 14.97 9.54 -14.85
CA LEU A 137 16.05 9.69 -15.84
C LEU A 137 17.14 10.65 -15.35
N GLU A 138 16.75 11.79 -14.74
CA GLU A 138 17.70 12.71 -14.10
C GLU A 138 18.50 12.05 -12.97
N SER A 139 17.84 11.22 -12.15
CA SER A 139 18.47 10.50 -11.04
C SER A 139 19.45 9.44 -11.54
N VAL A 140 19.04 8.66 -12.55
CA VAL A 140 19.88 7.64 -13.20
C VAL A 140 21.08 8.27 -13.87
N ASP A 141 20.91 9.37 -14.62
CA ASP A 141 22.01 10.08 -15.28
C ASP A 141 23.06 10.59 -14.28
N LYS A 142 22.63 11.18 -13.17
CA LYS A 142 23.54 11.64 -12.12
C LYS A 142 24.36 10.49 -11.52
N LYS A 143 23.72 9.36 -11.22
CA LYS A 143 24.42 8.19 -10.70
C LYS A 143 25.34 7.58 -11.74
N LEU A 144 24.90 7.43 -12.99
CA LEU A 144 25.70 6.89 -14.10
C LEU A 144 27.00 7.68 -14.30
N GLN A 145 26.93 9.01 -14.32
CA GLN A 145 28.13 9.87 -14.45
C GLN A 145 29.13 9.66 -13.30
N LYS A 146 28.65 9.39 -12.07
CA LYS A 146 29.50 9.08 -10.91
C LYS A 146 30.13 7.69 -11.09
N SER A 147 29.36 6.69 -11.45
CA SER A 147 29.80 5.30 -11.63
C SER A 147 30.80 5.16 -12.80
N GLU A 148 30.63 5.94 -13.90
CA GLU A 148 31.60 5.98 -15.00
C GLU A 148 32.98 6.47 -14.56
N LYS A 149 33.03 7.47 -13.64
CA LYS A 149 34.32 7.94 -13.09
C LYS A 149 34.98 6.84 -12.26
N MET A 150 34.21 6.10 -11.45
CA MET A 150 34.72 4.96 -10.66
C MET A 150 35.19 3.82 -11.56
N ALA A 151 34.42 3.47 -12.58
CA ALA A 151 34.76 2.43 -13.53
C ALA A 151 36.09 2.70 -14.28
N LYS A 152 36.40 4.00 -14.59
CA LYS A 152 37.66 4.42 -15.22
C LYS A 152 38.88 4.19 -14.32
N THR A 153 38.73 4.18 -13.01
CA THR A 153 39.80 3.85 -12.05
C THR A 153 39.98 2.36 -11.81
N GLY A 154 39.22 1.51 -12.53
CA GLY A 154 39.32 0.04 -12.44
C GLY A 154 38.37 -0.58 -11.42
N ASP A 155 37.51 0.22 -10.77
CA ASP A 155 36.54 -0.28 -9.80
C ASP A 155 35.53 -1.24 -10.42
N LYS A 156 35.36 -2.41 -9.80
CA LYS A 156 34.47 -3.47 -10.32
C LYS A 156 33.01 -3.12 -10.11
N ASP A 157 32.67 -2.52 -8.96
CA ASP A 157 31.30 -2.13 -8.61
C ASP A 157 30.85 -0.98 -9.51
N GLY A 158 31.74 -0.01 -9.78
CA GLY A 158 31.49 1.04 -10.74
C GLY A 158 31.21 0.55 -12.16
N ARG A 159 31.90 -0.53 -12.61
CA ARG A 159 31.61 -1.15 -13.94
C ARG A 159 30.26 -1.82 -13.97
N ARG A 160 29.90 -2.58 -12.91
CA ARG A 160 28.60 -3.21 -12.77
C ARG A 160 27.48 -2.17 -12.75
N GLU A 161 27.66 -1.09 -11.98
CA GLU A 161 26.67 0.01 -11.96
C GLU A 161 26.47 0.65 -13.33
N VAL A 162 27.57 0.92 -14.08
CA VAL A 162 27.46 1.49 -15.44
C VAL A 162 26.68 0.58 -16.38
N GLU A 163 26.91 -0.72 -16.32
CA GLU A 163 26.20 -1.71 -17.14
C GLU A 163 24.69 -1.65 -16.91
N PHE A 164 24.25 -1.83 -15.67
CA PHE A 164 22.81 -1.91 -15.36
C PHE A 164 22.11 -0.54 -15.38
N LEU A 165 22.75 0.53 -14.91
CA LEU A 165 22.19 1.88 -15.03
C LEU A 165 21.99 2.31 -16.50
N THR A 166 22.83 1.84 -17.42
CA THR A 166 22.65 2.08 -18.84
C THR A 166 21.37 1.40 -19.38
N ILE A 167 21.03 0.22 -18.85
CA ILE A 167 19.78 -0.47 -19.20
C ILE A 167 18.57 0.33 -18.68
N PHE A 168 18.59 0.75 -17.41
CA PHE A 168 17.53 1.60 -16.85
C PHE A 168 17.36 2.91 -17.61
N LYS A 169 18.45 3.58 -17.95
CA LYS A 169 18.42 4.82 -18.75
C LYS A 169 17.71 4.62 -20.08
N LYS A 170 18.16 3.63 -20.87
CA LYS A 170 17.54 3.33 -22.17
C LYS A 170 16.06 2.97 -22.07
N HIS A 171 15.68 2.28 -20.98
CA HIS A 171 14.30 1.89 -20.74
C HIS A 171 13.41 3.10 -20.43
N LEU A 172 13.90 4.01 -19.57
CA LEU A 172 13.21 5.27 -19.26
C LEU A 172 13.13 6.20 -20.47
N GLU A 173 14.17 6.30 -21.30
CA GLU A 173 14.19 7.06 -22.55
C GLU A 173 13.14 6.57 -23.58
N GLN A 174 12.72 5.30 -23.46
CA GLN A 174 11.61 4.73 -24.26
C GLN A 174 10.22 5.05 -23.69
N GLY A 175 10.12 5.84 -22.63
CA GLY A 175 8.85 6.12 -21.96
C GLY A 175 8.31 4.96 -21.15
N LYS A 176 9.18 4.05 -20.67
CA LYS A 176 8.80 2.90 -19.84
C LYS A 176 9.22 3.10 -18.39
N SER A 177 8.41 2.62 -17.47
CA SER A 177 8.67 2.75 -16.03
C SER A 177 9.81 1.83 -15.57
N ALA A 178 10.62 2.28 -14.61
CA ALA A 178 11.77 1.52 -14.09
C ALA A 178 11.37 0.12 -13.58
N ARG A 179 10.17 -0.05 -13.01
CA ARG A 179 9.66 -1.35 -12.53
C ARG A 179 9.57 -2.42 -13.63
N SER A 180 9.44 -2.03 -14.90
CA SER A 180 9.40 -2.94 -16.04
C SER A 180 10.74 -3.10 -16.77
N ALA A 181 11.83 -2.53 -16.23
CA ALA A 181 13.15 -2.69 -16.81
C ALA A 181 13.60 -4.18 -16.75
N PRO A 182 14.25 -4.70 -17.81
CA PRO A 182 14.71 -6.09 -17.88
C PRO A 182 15.99 -6.30 -17.05
N VAL A 183 15.91 -6.00 -15.76
CA VAL A 183 16.97 -6.20 -14.76
C VAL A 183 16.35 -6.88 -13.56
N GLU A 184 16.89 -8.02 -13.14
CA GLU A 184 16.33 -8.87 -12.11
C GLU A 184 17.32 -9.18 -10.97
N GLY A 185 16.77 -9.63 -9.84
CA GLY A 185 17.57 -10.10 -8.71
C GLY A 185 18.53 -9.04 -8.16
N LYS A 186 19.73 -9.48 -7.80
CA LYS A 186 20.76 -8.61 -7.21
C LYS A 186 21.27 -7.49 -8.13
N ASP A 187 21.05 -7.62 -9.43
CA ASP A 187 21.50 -6.59 -10.38
C ASP A 187 20.62 -5.34 -10.31
N ARG A 188 19.42 -5.49 -9.74
CA ARG A 188 18.51 -4.38 -9.48
C ARG A 188 18.96 -3.47 -8.33
N ASP A 189 19.80 -3.97 -7.41
CA ASP A 189 20.31 -3.23 -6.25
C ASP A 189 21.03 -1.92 -6.65
N VAL A 190 21.47 -1.83 -7.91
CA VAL A 190 22.13 -0.62 -8.44
C VAL A 190 21.24 0.63 -8.44
N ILE A 191 19.92 0.50 -8.23
CA ILE A 191 19.01 1.64 -8.14
C ILE A 191 18.46 1.89 -6.74
N ASP A 192 18.79 1.06 -5.74
CA ASP A 192 18.19 1.12 -4.40
C ASP A 192 18.43 2.46 -3.72
N ASP A 193 19.65 3.00 -3.81
CA ASP A 193 20.03 4.26 -3.17
C ASP A 193 19.47 5.52 -3.84
N ILE A 194 18.96 5.41 -5.06
CA ILE A 194 18.38 6.55 -5.78
C ILE A 194 16.84 6.60 -5.73
N HIS A 195 16.22 5.56 -5.18
CA HIS A 195 14.77 5.49 -4.92
C HIS A 195 13.93 5.98 -6.09
N LEU A 196 14.04 5.29 -7.24
CA LEU A 196 13.31 5.66 -8.46
C LEU A 196 11.80 5.67 -8.20
N LEU A 197 11.14 6.70 -8.71
CA LEU A 197 9.70 6.93 -8.53
C LEU A 197 8.87 5.90 -9.30
N THR A 198 9.29 5.59 -10.53
CA THR A 198 8.60 4.63 -11.40
C THR A 198 8.99 3.18 -11.13
N ASP A 199 9.90 2.92 -10.17
CA ASP A 199 10.20 1.57 -9.68
C ASP A 199 9.18 1.08 -8.65
N LYS A 200 8.50 2.01 -7.98
CA LYS A 200 7.50 1.71 -6.97
C LYS A 200 6.31 0.93 -7.54
N PRO A 201 5.76 -0.05 -6.79
CA PRO A 201 4.53 -0.72 -7.16
C PRO A 201 3.36 0.28 -7.24
N VAL A 202 2.44 0.06 -8.17
CA VAL A 202 1.31 0.95 -8.43
C VAL A 202 -0.02 0.21 -8.39
N LEU A 203 -1.03 0.87 -7.78
CA LEU A 203 -2.43 0.49 -7.78
C LEU A 203 -3.21 1.58 -8.51
N TYR A 204 -3.98 1.22 -9.52
CA TYR A 204 -4.84 2.18 -10.22
C TYR A 204 -6.24 2.20 -9.62
N VAL A 205 -6.76 3.40 -9.36
CA VAL A 205 -8.12 3.62 -8.87
C VAL A 205 -8.89 4.39 -9.92
N CYS A 206 -9.81 3.72 -10.59
CA CYS A 206 -10.78 4.37 -11.48
C CYS A 206 -11.89 4.97 -10.63
N ASN A 207 -11.88 6.30 -10.45
CA ASN A 207 -12.99 7.01 -9.84
C ASN A 207 -14.11 7.12 -10.86
N VAL A 208 -15.20 6.38 -10.64
CA VAL A 208 -16.36 6.25 -11.53
C VAL A 208 -17.61 6.91 -10.95
N ASP A 209 -18.62 7.12 -11.79
CA ASP A 209 -19.96 7.49 -11.32
C ASP A 209 -20.65 6.34 -10.56
N GLU A 210 -21.76 6.65 -9.90
CA GLU A 210 -22.51 5.71 -9.07
C GLU A 210 -22.99 4.48 -9.87
N ALA A 211 -23.52 4.69 -11.07
CA ALA A 211 -24.03 3.60 -11.91
C ALA A 211 -22.94 2.62 -12.37
N SER A 212 -21.69 3.07 -12.37
CA SER A 212 -20.54 2.31 -12.87
C SER A 212 -19.72 1.63 -11.76
N VAL A 213 -20.06 1.79 -10.48
CA VAL A 213 -19.23 1.33 -9.35
C VAL A 213 -19.11 -0.21 -9.29
N VAL A 214 -20.15 -0.94 -9.75
CA VAL A 214 -20.16 -2.42 -9.74
C VAL A 214 -19.51 -2.98 -11.01
N ASN A 215 -19.94 -2.50 -12.17
CA ASN A 215 -19.59 -3.12 -13.46
C ASN A 215 -18.53 -2.35 -14.25
N GLY A 216 -18.20 -1.13 -13.85
CA GLY A 216 -17.34 -0.24 -14.61
C GLY A 216 -18.04 0.43 -15.78
N ASN A 217 -17.27 1.13 -16.58
CA ASN A 217 -17.71 1.84 -17.77
C ASN A 217 -16.62 1.84 -18.85
N LYS A 218 -16.90 2.49 -19.99
CA LYS A 218 -15.95 2.60 -21.11
C LYS A 218 -14.57 3.11 -20.70
N TYR A 219 -14.49 4.03 -19.74
CA TYR A 219 -13.23 4.60 -19.27
C TYR A 219 -12.43 3.60 -18.44
N SER A 220 -13.09 2.92 -17.50
CA SER A 220 -12.43 1.94 -16.65
C SER A 220 -11.96 0.71 -17.44
N GLU A 221 -12.70 0.28 -18.48
CA GLU A 221 -12.27 -0.82 -19.33
C GLU A 221 -11.02 -0.47 -20.15
N ILE A 222 -10.94 0.76 -20.69
CA ILE A 222 -9.74 1.26 -21.38
C ILE A 222 -8.53 1.27 -20.43
N VAL A 223 -8.72 1.69 -19.16
CA VAL A 223 -7.64 1.66 -18.15
C VAL A 223 -7.20 0.23 -17.87
N LYS A 224 -8.12 -0.69 -17.62
CA LYS A 224 -7.81 -2.11 -17.35
C LYS A 224 -6.97 -2.72 -18.48
N GLU A 225 -7.34 -2.48 -19.73
CA GLU A 225 -6.59 -3.01 -20.88
C GLU A 225 -5.20 -2.35 -20.99
N ALA A 226 -5.10 -1.04 -20.78
CA ALA A 226 -3.83 -0.32 -20.88
C ALA A 226 -2.79 -0.74 -19.83
N VAL A 227 -3.23 -1.09 -18.61
CA VAL A 227 -2.32 -1.48 -17.52
C VAL A 227 -2.14 -2.99 -17.39
N LYS A 228 -2.79 -3.79 -18.21
CA LYS A 228 -2.74 -5.25 -18.18
C LYS A 228 -1.31 -5.79 -18.30
N ALA A 229 -0.52 -5.20 -19.17
CA ALA A 229 0.88 -5.58 -19.35
C ALA A 229 1.77 -5.22 -18.14
N GLU A 230 1.34 -4.28 -17.30
CA GLU A 230 2.03 -3.90 -16.08
C GLU A 230 1.76 -4.90 -14.92
N GLY A 231 0.76 -5.77 -15.05
CA GLY A 231 0.28 -6.65 -13.97
C GLY A 231 -0.30 -5.88 -12.78
N ALA A 232 -0.64 -4.60 -12.97
CA ALA A 232 -1.14 -3.74 -11.89
C ALA A 232 -2.63 -4.00 -11.62
N GLU A 233 -3.02 -3.97 -10.34
CA GLU A 233 -4.42 -4.08 -9.92
C GLU A 233 -5.17 -2.78 -10.25
N VAL A 234 -6.44 -2.91 -10.69
CA VAL A 234 -7.34 -1.79 -10.96
C VAL A 234 -8.57 -1.93 -10.10
N LEU A 235 -8.87 -0.90 -9.32
CA LEU A 235 -10.08 -0.82 -8.50
C LEU A 235 -11.08 0.19 -9.08
N LEU A 236 -12.37 -0.14 -8.98
CA LEU A 236 -13.47 0.77 -9.25
C LEU A 236 -13.96 1.34 -7.92
N ILE A 237 -13.99 2.66 -7.79
CA ILE A 237 -14.46 3.36 -6.61
C ILE A 237 -15.24 4.59 -7.08
N SER A 238 -16.36 4.90 -6.42
CA SER A 238 -17.05 6.18 -6.57
C SER A 238 -16.78 7.05 -5.34
N ALA A 239 -15.99 8.10 -5.52
CA ALA A 239 -15.69 9.02 -4.43
C ALA A 239 -16.93 9.71 -3.87
N ALA A 240 -17.98 9.89 -4.69
CA ALA A 240 -19.26 10.41 -4.26
C ALA A 240 -19.95 9.43 -3.29
N ILE A 241 -20.11 8.16 -3.69
CA ILE A 241 -20.68 7.11 -2.83
C ILE A 241 -19.89 6.98 -1.52
N GLU A 242 -18.55 6.97 -1.57
CA GLU A 242 -17.74 6.88 -0.35
C GLU A 242 -17.97 8.06 0.59
N SER A 243 -18.19 9.25 0.05
CA SER A 243 -18.53 10.45 0.84
C SER A 243 -19.91 10.32 1.50
N GLU A 244 -20.89 9.76 0.79
CA GLU A 244 -22.23 9.49 1.34
C GLU A 244 -22.17 8.43 2.45
N ILE A 245 -21.49 7.30 2.22
CA ILE A 245 -21.28 6.26 3.25
C ILE A 245 -20.61 6.85 4.50
N ALA A 246 -19.60 7.72 4.31
CA ALA A 246 -18.91 8.36 5.43
C ALA A 246 -19.80 9.31 6.25
N SER A 247 -20.86 9.83 5.66
CA SER A 247 -21.84 10.71 6.34
C SER A 247 -22.92 9.97 7.12
N LEU A 248 -23.11 8.66 6.85
CA LEU A 248 -24.10 7.85 7.57
C LEU A 248 -23.58 7.50 8.97
N GLU A 249 -24.40 7.73 9.99
CA GLU A 249 -24.00 7.51 11.39
C GLU A 249 -24.16 6.04 11.80
N SER A 250 -25.27 5.40 11.42
CA SER A 250 -25.56 4.04 11.86
C SER A 250 -24.89 2.96 10.95
N PRO A 251 -24.36 1.87 11.52
CA PRO A 251 -23.87 0.73 10.74
C PRO A 251 -24.96 0.08 9.88
N GLU A 252 -26.18 0.05 10.37
CA GLU A 252 -27.34 -0.53 9.70
C GLU A 252 -27.69 0.27 8.44
N ASP A 253 -27.68 1.62 8.52
CA ASP A 253 -27.94 2.48 7.36
C ASP A 253 -26.85 2.31 6.31
N ARG A 254 -25.57 2.22 6.73
CA ARG A 254 -24.45 1.94 5.81
C ARG A 254 -24.61 0.62 5.10
N GLN A 255 -25.04 -0.43 5.81
CA GLN A 255 -25.21 -1.74 5.21
C GLN A 255 -26.41 -1.77 4.25
N SER A 256 -27.50 -1.11 4.60
CA SER A 256 -28.67 -0.96 3.71
C SER A 256 -28.29 -0.20 2.44
N PHE A 257 -27.59 0.91 2.56
CA PHE A 257 -27.13 1.74 1.44
C PHE A 257 -26.21 0.96 0.50
N LEU A 258 -25.24 0.19 1.05
CA LEU A 258 -24.37 -0.68 0.25
C LEU A 258 -25.17 -1.75 -0.48
N ALA A 259 -26.13 -2.39 0.18
CA ALA A 259 -26.97 -3.42 -0.43
C ALA A 259 -27.82 -2.87 -1.59
N ASP A 260 -28.38 -1.67 -1.45
CA ASP A 260 -29.17 -0.99 -2.48
C ASP A 260 -28.32 -0.71 -3.75
N LEU A 261 -27.02 -0.46 -3.56
CA LEU A 261 -26.06 -0.28 -4.65
C LEU A 261 -25.46 -1.59 -5.18
N GLY A 262 -25.81 -2.73 -4.60
CA GLY A 262 -25.22 -4.03 -4.95
C GLY A 262 -23.76 -4.20 -4.50
N LEU A 263 -23.35 -3.45 -3.48
CA LEU A 263 -22.01 -3.52 -2.90
C LEU A 263 -22.01 -4.35 -1.61
N THR A 264 -20.94 -5.12 -1.38
CA THR A 264 -20.76 -5.92 -0.16
C THR A 264 -19.97 -5.20 0.92
N GLU A 265 -19.13 -4.25 0.52
CA GLU A 265 -18.31 -3.42 1.41
C GLU A 265 -17.99 -2.08 0.75
N PRO A 266 -17.63 -1.05 1.53
CA PRO A 266 -17.17 0.24 1.01
C PRO A 266 -15.95 0.08 0.10
N GLY A 267 -15.85 0.89 -0.95
CA GLY A 267 -14.70 0.90 -1.86
C GLY A 267 -13.41 1.29 -1.16
N VAL A 268 -13.48 2.17 -0.15
CA VAL A 268 -12.31 2.52 0.69
C VAL A 268 -11.75 1.30 1.43
N ASN A 269 -12.58 0.34 1.87
CA ASN A 269 -12.11 -0.88 2.50
C ASN A 269 -11.36 -1.77 1.48
N LYS A 270 -11.89 -1.88 0.25
CA LYS A 270 -11.20 -2.57 -0.85
C LYS A 270 -9.86 -1.92 -1.16
N LEU A 271 -9.81 -0.59 -1.19
CA LEU A 271 -8.60 0.20 -1.41
C LEU A 271 -7.55 -0.06 -0.33
N ILE A 272 -7.92 -0.04 0.95
CA ILE A 272 -7.02 -0.32 2.07
C ILE A 272 -6.43 -1.74 1.95
N LYS A 273 -7.29 -2.74 1.72
CA LYS A 273 -6.86 -4.13 1.53
C LYS A 273 -5.93 -4.30 0.33
N ALA A 274 -6.21 -3.61 -0.79
CA ALA A 274 -5.37 -3.64 -1.99
C ALA A 274 -4.02 -2.96 -1.75
N ALA A 275 -3.99 -1.81 -1.10
CA ALA A 275 -2.76 -1.11 -0.72
C ALA A 275 -1.89 -1.96 0.23
N TYR A 276 -2.51 -2.69 1.14
CA TYR A 276 -1.83 -3.63 2.05
C TYR A 276 -1.16 -4.77 1.27
N ARG A 277 -1.87 -5.34 0.29
CA ARG A 277 -1.30 -6.36 -0.62
C ARG A 277 -0.19 -5.79 -1.50
N LEU A 278 -0.38 -4.58 -2.02
CA LEU A 278 0.59 -3.90 -2.88
C LEU A 278 1.94 -3.70 -2.19
N LEU A 279 1.90 -3.40 -0.89
CA LEU A 279 3.09 -3.28 -0.04
C LEU A 279 3.67 -4.64 0.38
N ASN A 280 3.15 -5.76 -0.14
CA ASN A 280 3.56 -7.11 0.21
C ASN A 280 3.46 -7.40 1.72
N LEU A 281 2.41 -6.85 2.37
CA LEU A 281 2.17 -7.02 3.79
C LEU A 281 1.35 -8.26 4.10
N SER A 282 1.45 -8.71 5.33
CA SER A 282 0.72 -9.82 5.92
C SER A 282 0.44 -9.51 7.39
N THR A 283 -0.50 -10.23 7.98
CA THR A 283 -0.92 -10.03 9.37
C THR A 283 -0.79 -11.32 10.14
N TYR A 284 -0.15 -11.26 11.33
CA TYR A 284 -0.31 -12.27 12.33
C TYR A 284 -0.99 -11.69 13.58
N PHE A 285 -1.49 -12.54 14.46
CA PHE A 285 -2.23 -12.12 15.64
C PHE A 285 -1.54 -12.58 16.91
N THR A 286 -1.64 -11.78 17.96
CA THR A 286 -1.47 -12.23 19.33
C THR A 286 -2.82 -12.19 20.02
N ALA A 287 -3.20 -13.29 20.72
CA ALA A 287 -4.51 -13.41 21.34
C ALA A 287 -4.35 -13.75 22.82
N GLY A 288 -4.76 -12.84 23.69
CA GLY A 288 -4.72 -13.00 25.14
C GLY A 288 -5.81 -12.18 25.83
N VAL A 289 -6.09 -12.49 27.09
CA VAL A 289 -7.16 -11.85 27.88
C VAL A 289 -6.96 -10.33 27.99
N LYS A 290 -5.72 -9.86 28.07
CA LYS A 290 -5.44 -8.41 28.14
C LYS A 290 -5.60 -7.72 26.80
N GLU A 291 -5.18 -8.39 25.72
CA GLU A 291 -5.16 -7.80 24.40
C GLU A 291 -5.26 -8.87 23.32
N VAL A 292 -6.12 -8.62 22.33
CA VAL A 292 -6.05 -9.26 21.01
C VAL A 292 -5.55 -8.21 20.02
N ARG A 293 -4.45 -8.51 19.34
CA ARG A 293 -3.78 -7.56 18.47
C ARG A 293 -3.37 -8.17 17.15
N ALA A 294 -3.58 -7.40 16.08
CA ALA A 294 -3.08 -7.66 14.75
C ALA A 294 -1.73 -6.96 14.55
N TRP A 295 -0.74 -7.67 14.02
CA TRP A 295 0.60 -7.18 13.77
C TRP A 295 0.93 -7.23 12.28
N THR A 296 1.41 -6.12 11.75
CA THR A 296 1.84 -6.03 10.34
C THR A 296 3.25 -6.57 10.17
N ILE A 297 3.44 -7.48 9.22
CA ILE A 297 4.74 -7.98 8.77
C ILE A 297 4.83 -7.92 7.26
N THR A 298 6.04 -7.94 6.72
CA THR A 298 6.26 -8.20 5.30
C THR A 298 6.18 -9.70 5.06
N LYS A 299 5.53 -10.13 3.98
CA LYS A 299 5.48 -11.55 3.60
C LYS A 299 6.88 -12.12 3.48
N GLY A 300 7.06 -13.33 4.01
CA GLY A 300 8.36 -14.00 4.04
C GLY A 300 9.18 -13.76 5.29
N MET A 301 8.74 -12.89 6.22
CA MET A 301 9.40 -12.73 7.50
C MET A 301 9.38 -14.03 8.31
N THR A 302 10.53 -14.34 8.94
CA THR A 302 10.67 -15.46 9.86
C THR A 302 10.13 -15.11 11.25
N ALA A 303 9.89 -16.14 12.08
CA ALA A 303 9.35 -15.95 13.43
C ALA A 303 10.17 -14.97 14.30
N PRO A 304 11.52 -14.98 14.31
CA PRO A 304 12.29 -13.97 15.03
C PRO A 304 12.06 -12.55 14.51
N GLN A 305 12.02 -12.36 13.18
CA GLN A 305 11.75 -11.05 12.56
C GLN A 305 10.36 -10.55 12.91
N ALA A 306 9.35 -11.42 12.88
CA ALA A 306 7.99 -11.10 13.29
C ALA A 306 7.91 -10.75 14.80
N ALA A 307 8.65 -11.45 15.66
CA ALA A 307 8.78 -11.09 17.07
C ALA A 307 9.43 -9.71 17.25
N GLY A 308 10.38 -9.36 16.38
CA GLY A 308 11.05 -8.06 16.34
C GLY A 308 10.10 -6.89 16.07
N VAL A 309 8.99 -7.13 15.36
CA VAL A 309 7.93 -6.12 15.15
C VAL A 309 7.25 -5.72 16.46
N ILE A 310 7.17 -6.63 17.44
CA ILE A 310 6.66 -6.33 18.77
C ILE A 310 7.69 -5.50 19.55
N HIS A 311 8.91 -6.01 19.63
CA HIS A 311 10.06 -5.36 20.26
C HIS A 311 11.38 -5.97 19.81
N THR A 312 12.42 -5.15 19.64
CA THR A 312 13.75 -5.62 19.19
C THR A 312 14.36 -6.70 20.09
N ASP A 313 14.06 -6.66 21.39
CA ASP A 313 14.56 -7.68 22.34
C ASP A 313 13.90 -9.03 22.09
N PHE A 314 12.68 -9.09 21.58
CA PHE A 314 12.00 -10.34 21.24
C PHE A 314 12.69 -11.04 20.05
N GLU A 315 13.20 -10.27 19.09
CA GLU A 315 13.99 -10.81 17.99
C GLU A 315 15.33 -11.36 18.48
N LYS A 316 16.07 -10.54 19.26
CA LYS A 316 17.39 -10.90 19.77
C LYS A 316 17.37 -12.08 20.71
N GLY A 317 16.39 -12.11 21.62
CA GLY A 317 16.21 -13.15 22.62
C GLY A 317 15.30 -14.31 22.17
N PHE A 318 14.92 -14.40 20.90
CA PHE A 318 13.98 -15.39 20.39
C PHE A 318 14.40 -16.82 20.71
N ILE A 319 13.50 -17.59 21.34
CA ILE A 319 13.69 -19.01 21.64
C ILE A 319 12.83 -19.85 20.70
N LYS A 320 11.51 -19.62 20.70
CA LYS A 320 10.51 -20.34 19.91
C LYS A 320 9.22 -19.52 19.79
N ALA A 321 8.36 -19.88 18.83
CA ALA A 321 6.99 -19.41 18.74
C ALA A 321 6.01 -20.58 18.95
N GLU A 322 4.98 -20.37 19.74
CA GLU A 322 3.82 -21.25 19.83
C GLU A 322 2.79 -20.70 18.82
N THR A 323 2.44 -21.50 17.81
CA THR A 323 1.65 -21.02 16.66
C THR A 323 0.41 -21.88 16.48
N ILE A 324 -0.75 -21.23 16.29
CA ILE A 324 -2.02 -21.86 15.93
C ILE A 324 -2.51 -21.19 14.65
N LYS A 325 -2.96 -21.98 13.67
CA LYS A 325 -3.58 -21.40 12.47
C LYS A 325 -4.92 -20.78 12.81
N TYR A 326 -5.24 -19.62 12.27
CA TYR A 326 -6.49 -18.90 12.53
C TYR A 326 -7.73 -19.80 12.46
N ASN A 327 -7.85 -20.60 11.40
CA ASN A 327 -9.00 -21.49 11.22
C ASN A 327 -9.11 -22.55 12.31
N ASP A 328 -7.99 -23.07 12.80
CA ASP A 328 -7.96 -24.02 13.92
C ASP A 328 -8.33 -23.30 15.23
N PHE A 329 -7.83 -22.07 15.45
CA PHE A 329 -8.22 -21.29 16.63
C PHE A 329 -9.72 -21.04 16.69
N VAL A 330 -10.32 -20.60 15.56
CA VAL A 330 -11.76 -20.36 15.44
C VAL A 330 -12.56 -21.65 15.64
N LYS A 331 -12.10 -22.77 15.05
CA LYS A 331 -12.77 -24.07 15.14
C LYS A 331 -12.84 -24.59 16.57
N PHE A 332 -11.78 -24.44 17.36
CA PHE A 332 -11.70 -24.94 18.73
C PHE A 332 -12.07 -23.88 19.78
N GLY A 333 -12.18 -22.61 19.41
CA GLY A 333 -12.68 -21.52 20.24
C GLY A 333 -11.71 -20.98 21.29
N SER A 334 -10.56 -21.64 21.54
CA SER A 334 -9.54 -21.17 22.47
C SER A 334 -8.17 -21.79 22.20
N GLU A 335 -7.10 -21.13 22.70
CA GLU A 335 -5.74 -21.68 22.66
C GLU A 335 -5.64 -23.04 23.37
N ALA A 336 -6.26 -23.17 24.56
CA ALA A 336 -6.22 -24.40 25.34
C ALA A 336 -6.84 -25.57 24.58
N ALA A 337 -8.05 -25.39 24.01
CA ALA A 337 -8.72 -26.42 23.24
C ALA A 337 -7.97 -26.76 21.95
N ALA A 338 -7.38 -25.78 21.27
CA ALA A 338 -6.53 -26.01 20.09
C ALA A 338 -5.29 -26.84 20.46
N ARG A 339 -4.66 -26.54 21.60
CA ARG A 339 -3.50 -27.30 22.14
C ARG A 339 -3.86 -28.75 22.46
N GLU A 340 -4.96 -29.01 23.16
CA GLU A 340 -5.47 -30.35 23.49
C GLU A 340 -5.76 -31.17 22.24
N ASN A 341 -6.18 -30.54 21.17
CA ASN A 341 -6.43 -31.19 19.87
C ASN A 341 -5.20 -31.23 18.93
N GLY A 342 -3.98 -30.95 19.47
CA GLY A 342 -2.74 -31.04 18.71
C GLY A 342 -2.58 -30.02 17.59
N LYS A 343 -3.24 -28.86 17.71
CA LYS A 343 -3.23 -27.78 16.70
C LYS A 343 -2.29 -26.63 17.04
N LEU A 344 -1.66 -26.68 18.20
CA LEU A 344 -0.59 -25.77 18.56
C LEU A 344 0.74 -26.40 18.14
N SER A 345 1.45 -25.75 17.23
CA SER A 345 2.81 -26.12 16.84
C SER A 345 3.85 -25.27 17.55
N ILE A 346 5.03 -25.84 17.75
CA ILE A 346 6.20 -25.14 18.27
C ILE A 346 7.15 -24.89 17.12
N GLU A 347 7.36 -23.61 16.80
CA GLU A 347 8.12 -23.19 15.63
C GLU A 347 9.47 -22.58 16.03
N GLY A 348 10.49 -22.89 15.23
CA GLY A 348 11.86 -22.42 15.39
C GLY A 348 12.15 -21.12 14.60
N LYS A 349 13.45 -20.80 14.51
CA LYS A 349 13.93 -19.55 13.89
C LYS A 349 13.66 -19.47 12.38
N GLU A 350 13.61 -20.60 11.68
CA GLU A 350 13.43 -20.68 10.24
C GLU A 350 11.96 -20.68 9.81
N TYR A 351 11.02 -20.68 10.78
CA TYR A 351 9.61 -20.66 10.45
C TYR A 351 9.22 -19.35 9.79
N VAL A 352 8.68 -19.43 8.58
CA VAL A 352 8.10 -18.29 7.85
C VAL A 352 6.66 -18.09 8.31
N VAL A 353 6.39 -16.92 8.87
CA VAL A 353 5.07 -16.60 9.44
C VAL A 353 4.02 -16.53 8.34
N GLY A 354 2.95 -17.31 8.51
CA GLY A 354 1.80 -17.31 7.61
C GLY A 354 0.81 -16.19 7.93
N ASP A 355 0.11 -15.71 6.89
CA ASP A 355 -0.97 -14.75 7.08
C ASP A 355 -2.10 -15.36 7.90
N GLY A 356 -2.46 -14.72 9.00
CA GLY A 356 -3.48 -15.18 9.95
C GLY A 356 -2.96 -16.10 11.07
N ASP A 357 -1.66 -16.34 11.17
CA ASP A 357 -1.12 -17.11 12.30
C ASP A 357 -1.43 -16.42 13.62
N VAL A 358 -1.90 -17.18 14.60
CA VAL A 358 -2.06 -16.73 16.00
C VAL A 358 -0.85 -17.21 16.76
N MET A 359 -0.02 -16.27 17.27
CA MET A 359 1.32 -16.57 17.74
C MET A 359 1.56 -16.10 19.18
N HIS A 360 2.34 -16.88 19.91
CA HIS A 360 2.88 -16.50 21.20
C HIS A 360 4.40 -16.74 21.20
N PHE A 361 5.17 -15.66 21.31
CA PHE A 361 6.64 -15.75 21.30
C PHE A 361 7.20 -16.02 22.70
N ARG A 362 8.19 -16.92 22.75
CA ARG A 362 9.01 -17.17 23.93
C ARG A 362 10.40 -16.64 23.65
N PHE A 363 10.86 -15.78 24.52
CA PHE A 363 12.15 -15.10 24.40
C PHE A 363 12.82 -15.00 25.77
N ASN A 364 14.13 -14.80 25.77
CA ASN A 364 14.93 -14.51 26.96
C ASN A 364 15.72 -13.23 26.71
N VAL A 365 15.69 -12.31 27.67
CA VAL A 365 16.38 -10.99 27.60
C VAL A 365 17.58 -11.01 28.53
#